data_c8e636fd9b7c856cff74d73686f4b6f4
#
_entry.id   c8e636fd9b7c856cff74d73686f4b6f4
#
_cell.length_a   1.000
_cell.length_b   1.000
_cell.length_c   1.000
_cell.angle_alpha   90.00
_cell.angle_beta   90.00
_cell.angle_gamma   90.00
#
_symmetry.space_group_name_H-M   'P 1'
#
loop_
_entity.id
_entity.type
_entity.pdbx_description
1 polymer ?
#
loop_
_entity_poly.entity_id
_entity_poly.type
_entity_poly.pdbx_seq_one_letter_code
_entity_poly.pdbx_strand_id
1 'polypeptide(L)'
;MTAALQKKICMIGGFSVGKTSLVKRYVQTVFSEAYLTTVGVKIDKKTVELPDRTVNLILWDLAGEDDINSFRMTNMRGAAGYVLVADGTRPTTLDVALSLRQRVEAEHGPLPFVLLLNKSDLKEKWAIGDAEVEGLRQNGLWVQPSSARTGEGVEDAFKDLAIRASS
;
A
#
# COMPACT_ATOMS: atom_id res chain seq x y z
N MET A 1 -15.10 21.88 15.63
CA MET A 1 -14.22 20.70 15.64
C MET A 1 -14.70 19.71 14.58
N THR A 2 -13.84 19.37 13.64
CA THR A 2 -14.20 18.48 12.56
C THR A 2 -13.89 17.03 12.96
N ALA A 3 -14.86 16.13 12.76
CA ALA A 3 -14.63 14.72 13.04
C ALA A 3 -13.60 14.14 12.05
N ALA A 4 -12.84 13.16 12.50
CA ALA A 4 -11.90 12.50 11.64
C ALA A 4 -12.61 11.68 10.57
N LEU A 5 -12.08 11.72 9.35
CA LEU A 5 -12.61 10.93 8.25
C LEU A 5 -12.05 9.51 8.32
N GLN A 6 -12.92 8.52 8.17
CA GLN A 6 -12.50 7.12 8.15
C GLN A 6 -12.31 6.68 6.70
N LYS A 7 -11.11 6.25 6.34
CA LYS A 7 -10.82 5.83 4.97
C LYS A 7 -10.16 4.46 4.96
N LYS A 8 -10.82 3.51 4.32
CA LYS A 8 -10.31 2.15 4.17
C LYS A 8 -9.24 2.12 3.07
N ILE A 9 -8.07 1.63 3.42
CA ILE A 9 -6.94 1.48 2.50
C ILE A 9 -6.53 0.01 2.50
N CYS A 10 -6.49 -0.61 1.33
CA CYS A 10 -6.08 -2.00 1.20
C CYS A 10 -4.62 -2.11 0.79
N MET A 11 -3.88 -3.00 1.46
CA MET A 11 -2.51 -3.33 1.09
C MET A 11 -2.56 -4.55 0.19
N ILE A 12 -2.11 -4.43 -1.04
CA ILE A 12 -2.15 -5.54 -2.00
C ILE A 12 -0.80 -5.73 -2.69
N GLY A 13 -0.51 -6.96 -3.04
CA GLY A 13 0.77 -7.32 -3.67
C GLY A 13 0.99 -8.81 -3.55
N GLY A 14 2.07 -9.31 -4.15
CA GLY A 14 2.40 -10.72 -4.13
C GLY A 14 2.94 -11.20 -2.79
N PHE A 15 3.34 -12.46 -2.77
CA PHE A 15 3.87 -13.09 -1.56
C PHE A 15 5.22 -12.51 -1.19
N SER A 16 5.43 -12.27 0.10
CA SER A 16 6.71 -11.83 0.67
C SER A 16 7.27 -10.52 0.11
N VAL A 17 6.41 -9.63 -0.39
CA VAL A 17 6.86 -8.32 -0.83
C VAL A 17 7.04 -7.33 0.33
N GLY A 18 6.51 -7.68 1.52
CA GLY A 18 6.69 -6.87 2.71
C GLY A 18 5.48 -6.04 3.11
N LYS A 19 4.26 -6.42 2.68
CA LYS A 19 3.04 -5.69 3.05
C LYS A 19 2.88 -5.55 4.55
N THR A 20 2.98 -6.65 5.27
CA THR A 20 2.83 -6.67 6.72
C THR A 20 3.92 -5.84 7.40
N SER A 21 5.15 -5.96 6.90
CA SER A 21 6.28 -5.21 7.46
C SER A 21 6.11 -3.71 7.25
N LEU A 22 5.58 -3.31 6.09
CA LEU A 22 5.30 -1.89 5.82
C LEU A 22 4.22 -1.35 6.73
N VAL A 23 3.15 -2.10 6.95
CA VAL A 23 2.09 -1.70 7.88
C VAL A 23 2.64 -1.56 9.28
N LYS A 24 3.42 -2.53 9.74
CA LYS A 24 4.04 -2.46 11.06
C LYS A 24 4.94 -1.24 11.18
N ARG A 25 5.73 -0.96 10.16
CA ARG A 25 6.63 0.20 10.16
C ARG A 25 5.84 1.51 10.24
N TYR A 26 4.78 1.61 9.45
CA TYR A 26 3.97 2.83 9.38
C TYR A 26 3.18 3.06 10.68
N VAL A 27 2.55 2.00 11.17
CA VAL A 27 1.71 2.08 12.37
C VAL A 27 2.54 2.02 13.63
N GLN A 28 3.77 1.54 13.55
CA GLN A 28 4.61 1.32 14.69
C GLN A 28 4.83 2.56 15.49
N THR A 29 4.26 2.49 16.65
CA THR A 29 4.41 3.47 17.68
C THR A 29 4.42 2.65 18.95
N VAL A 30 4.39 3.29 20.07
CA VAL A 30 4.30 2.60 21.35
C VAL A 30 3.02 1.79 21.45
N PHE A 31 2.01 2.17 20.66
CA PHE A 31 0.70 1.55 20.74
C PHE A 31 0.13 1.34 19.34
N SER A 32 -0.34 0.11 19.07
CA SER A 32 -0.96 -0.24 17.81
C SER A 32 -2.25 -1.02 18.07
N GLU A 33 -3.35 -0.64 17.43
CA GLU A 33 -4.60 -1.39 17.45
C GLU A 33 -4.65 -2.26 16.20
N ALA A 34 -4.47 -3.55 16.36
CA ALA A 34 -4.52 -4.50 15.26
C ALA A 34 -5.62 -5.52 15.50
N TYR A 35 -6.36 -5.85 14.47
CA TYR A 35 -7.46 -6.81 14.53
C TYR A 35 -7.26 -7.90 13.49
N LEU A 36 -7.54 -9.14 13.88
CA LEU A 36 -7.61 -10.26 12.95
C LEU A 36 -9.07 -10.56 12.67
N THR A 37 -9.42 -10.57 11.39
CA THR A 37 -10.76 -10.94 10.98
C THR A 37 -10.84 -12.45 10.75
N THR A 38 -12.06 -12.96 10.62
CA THR A 38 -12.29 -14.38 10.37
C THR A 38 -11.76 -14.86 9.03
N VAL A 39 -11.48 -13.92 8.11
CA VAL A 39 -10.94 -14.27 6.79
C VAL A 39 -9.42 -14.11 6.71
N GLY A 40 -8.76 -13.91 7.85
CA GLY A 40 -7.31 -13.81 7.89
C GLY A 40 -6.74 -12.46 7.50
N VAL A 41 -7.58 -11.46 7.36
CA VAL A 41 -7.14 -10.09 7.08
C VAL A 41 -6.78 -9.41 8.39
N LYS A 42 -5.65 -8.75 8.42
CA LYS A 42 -5.23 -7.96 9.56
C LYS A 42 -5.60 -6.49 9.32
N ILE A 43 -6.21 -5.87 10.30
CA ILE A 43 -6.67 -4.48 10.21
C ILE A 43 -5.94 -3.64 11.25
N ASP A 44 -5.30 -2.57 10.81
CA ASP A 44 -4.63 -1.59 11.65
C ASP A 44 -5.21 -0.20 11.38
N LYS A 45 -5.05 0.68 12.35
CA LYS A 45 -5.54 2.05 12.23
C LYS A 45 -4.39 3.03 12.45
N LYS A 46 -4.30 4.03 11.59
CA LYS A 46 -3.33 5.11 11.74
C LYS A 46 -4.02 6.44 11.50
N THR A 47 -3.90 7.33 12.46
CA THR A 47 -4.44 8.70 12.33
C THR A 47 -3.41 9.59 11.65
N VAL A 48 -3.84 10.27 10.59
CA VAL A 48 -3.02 11.22 9.85
C VAL A 48 -3.61 12.60 10.04
N GLU A 49 -2.84 13.51 10.60
CA GLU A 49 -3.28 14.88 10.78
C GLU A 49 -2.81 15.72 9.60
N LEU A 50 -3.76 16.29 8.87
CA LEU A 50 -3.48 17.17 7.75
C LEU A 50 -3.83 18.60 8.16
N PRO A 51 -3.30 19.62 7.44
CA PRO A 51 -3.54 21.02 7.84
C PRO A 51 -5.01 21.39 7.94
N ASP A 52 -5.86 20.79 7.12
CA ASP A 52 -7.29 21.15 7.04
C ASP A 52 -8.23 20.05 7.53
N ARG A 53 -7.70 18.87 7.88
CA ARG A 53 -8.56 17.76 8.33
C ARG A 53 -7.71 16.65 8.95
N THR A 54 -8.41 15.77 9.67
CA THR A 54 -7.80 14.56 10.24
C THR A 54 -8.38 13.35 9.54
N VAL A 55 -7.53 12.41 9.15
CA VAL A 55 -7.92 11.20 8.44
C VAL A 55 -7.46 9.97 9.22
N ASN A 56 -8.40 9.09 9.54
CA ASN A 56 -8.08 7.78 10.11
C ASN A 56 -7.98 6.78 8.96
N LEU A 57 -6.76 6.33 8.68
CA LEU A 57 -6.54 5.29 7.69
C LEU A 57 -6.79 3.94 8.34
N ILE A 58 -7.72 3.20 7.79
CA ILE A 58 -8.03 1.84 8.24
C ILE A 58 -7.33 0.92 7.25
N LEU A 59 -6.20 0.36 7.68
CA LEU A 59 -5.30 -0.39 6.81
C LEU A 59 -5.66 -1.87 6.83
N TRP A 60 -6.11 -2.37 5.69
CA TRP A 60 -6.47 -3.77 5.50
C TRP A 60 -5.29 -4.50 4.86
N ASP A 61 -4.54 -5.22 5.68
CA ASP A 61 -3.41 -6.00 5.20
C ASP A 61 -3.93 -7.35 4.71
N LEU A 62 -3.99 -7.50 3.40
CA LEU A 62 -4.47 -8.73 2.76
C LEU A 62 -3.31 -9.72 2.66
N ALA A 63 -2.63 -9.93 3.79
CA ALA A 63 -1.48 -10.81 3.88
C ALA A 63 -1.88 -12.26 3.68
N GLY A 64 -0.91 -13.09 3.31
CA GLY A 64 -1.14 -14.51 3.10
C GLY A 64 -1.60 -14.85 1.70
N GLU A 65 -1.77 -13.87 0.84
CA GLU A 65 -2.10 -14.10 -0.55
C GLU A 65 -0.82 -14.49 -1.31
N ASP A 66 -0.75 -15.73 -1.74
CA ASP A 66 0.44 -16.27 -2.37
C ASP A 66 0.54 -15.93 -3.85
N ASP A 67 -0.59 -15.68 -4.48
CA ASP A 67 -0.62 -15.35 -5.89
C ASP A 67 -1.87 -14.52 -6.21
N ILE A 68 -1.95 -14.09 -7.47
CA ILE A 68 -3.05 -13.25 -7.94
C ILE A 68 -4.41 -13.94 -7.85
N ASN A 69 -4.44 -15.27 -7.93
CA ASN A 69 -5.68 -16.04 -7.88
C ASN A 69 -6.25 -16.11 -6.47
N SER A 70 -5.41 -16.00 -5.45
CA SER A 70 -5.82 -15.99 -4.05
C SER A 70 -6.38 -14.64 -3.63
N PHE A 71 -6.12 -13.60 -4.40
CA PHE A 71 -6.58 -12.26 -4.06
C PHE A 71 -8.10 -12.18 -4.14
N ARG A 72 -8.72 -11.70 -3.06
CA ARG A 72 -10.17 -11.59 -2.97
C ARG A 72 -10.62 -10.16 -3.23
N MET A 73 -11.18 -9.94 -4.40
CA MET A 73 -11.65 -8.62 -4.78
C MET A 73 -12.73 -8.08 -3.83
N THR A 74 -13.48 -8.98 -3.19
CA THR A 74 -14.49 -8.57 -2.21
C THR A 74 -13.90 -7.79 -1.03
N ASN A 75 -12.63 -8.02 -0.70
CA ASN A 75 -11.96 -7.28 0.36
C ASN A 75 -11.74 -5.81 0.00
N MET A 76 -11.85 -5.47 -1.28
CA MET A 76 -11.72 -4.09 -1.73
C MET A 76 -13.01 -3.28 -1.57
N ARG A 77 -14.12 -3.91 -1.23
CA ARG A 77 -15.40 -3.21 -1.10
C ARG A 77 -15.29 -2.08 -0.08
N GLY A 78 -15.69 -0.89 -0.48
CA GLY A 78 -15.64 0.29 0.39
C GLY A 78 -14.27 0.94 0.51
N ALA A 79 -13.26 0.45 -0.21
CA ALA A 79 -11.93 1.03 -0.15
C ALA A 79 -11.92 2.44 -0.75
N ALA A 80 -11.27 3.36 -0.06
CA ALA A 80 -11.06 4.72 -0.55
C ALA A 80 -9.78 4.84 -1.35
N GLY A 81 -8.90 3.84 -1.25
CA GLY A 81 -7.65 3.78 -1.97
C GLY A 81 -6.93 2.48 -1.64
N TYR A 82 -5.75 2.30 -2.22
CA TYR A 82 -4.98 1.10 -1.96
C TYR A 82 -3.48 1.34 -2.14
N VAL A 83 -2.69 0.46 -1.56
CA VAL A 83 -1.24 0.47 -1.69
C VAL A 83 -0.83 -0.81 -2.40
N LEU A 84 -0.22 -0.66 -3.57
CA LEU A 84 0.39 -1.77 -4.28
C LEU A 84 1.82 -1.90 -3.79
N VAL A 85 2.23 -3.12 -3.46
CA VAL A 85 3.57 -3.38 -2.98
C VAL A 85 4.27 -4.36 -3.89
N ALA A 86 5.45 -4.00 -4.35
CA ALA A 86 6.35 -4.88 -5.08
C ALA A 86 7.68 -4.93 -4.34
N ASP A 87 8.43 -6.00 -4.58
CA ASP A 87 9.76 -6.17 -4.01
C ASP A 87 10.77 -5.73 -5.07
N GLY A 88 11.50 -4.66 -4.79
CA GLY A 88 12.47 -4.10 -5.73
C GLY A 88 13.62 -5.03 -6.07
N THR A 89 13.79 -6.12 -5.32
CA THR A 89 14.81 -7.13 -5.60
C THR A 89 14.27 -8.28 -6.45
N ARG A 90 12.95 -8.32 -6.69
CA ARG A 90 12.30 -9.38 -7.48
C ARG A 90 11.36 -8.75 -8.50
N PRO A 91 11.83 -8.49 -9.73
CA PRO A 91 11.01 -7.80 -10.74
C PRO A 91 9.66 -8.44 -11.04
N THR A 92 9.55 -9.76 -10.90
CA THR A 92 8.28 -10.44 -11.14
C THR A 92 7.17 -9.98 -10.20
N THR A 93 7.52 -9.51 -8.99
CA THR A 93 6.53 -9.00 -8.04
C THR A 93 5.94 -7.69 -8.53
N LEU A 94 6.66 -6.92 -9.33
CA LEU A 94 6.14 -5.71 -9.95
C LEU A 94 5.05 -6.08 -10.98
N ASP A 95 5.28 -7.13 -11.77
CA ASP A 95 4.28 -7.59 -12.74
C ASP A 95 3.00 -8.03 -12.03
N VAL A 96 3.13 -8.72 -10.89
CA VAL A 96 1.98 -9.11 -10.08
C VAL A 96 1.24 -7.89 -9.58
N ALA A 97 1.95 -6.88 -9.07
CA ALA A 97 1.33 -5.66 -8.56
C ALA A 97 0.55 -4.94 -9.66
N LEU A 98 1.15 -4.82 -10.84
CA LEU A 98 0.49 -4.15 -11.97
C LEU A 98 -0.75 -4.91 -12.45
N SER A 99 -0.71 -6.24 -12.41
CA SER A 99 -1.87 -7.06 -12.74
C SER A 99 -2.99 -6.87 -11.72
N LEU A 100 -2.64 -6.79 -10.44
CA LEU A 100 -3.63 -6.53 -9.38
C LEU A 100 -4.27 -5.15 -9.57
N ARG A 101 -3.48 -4.16 -9.95
CA ARG A 101 -4.01 -2.82 -10.23
C ARG A 101 -5.05 -2.87 -11.33
N GLN A 102 -4.78 -3.60 -12.40
CA GLN A 102 -5.74 -3.72 -13.51
C GLN A 102 -7.04 -4.36 -13.05
N ARG A 103 -6.95 -5.38 -12.19
CA ARG A 103 -8.14 -6.03 -11.66
C ARG A 103 -8.95 -5.09 -10.78
N VAL A 104 -8.29 -4.34 -9.91
CA VAL A 104 -8.97 -3.38 -9.04
C VAL A 104 -9.67 -2.32 -9.87
N GLU A 105 -8.98 -1.79 -10.86
CA GLU A 105 -9.55 -0.74 -11.71
C GLU A 105 -10.75 -1.23 -12.51
N ALA A 106 -10.70 -2.47 -13.00
CA ALA A 106 -11.81 -3.07 -13.74
C ALA A 106 -13.05 -3.28 -12.87
N GLU A 107 -12.85 -3.62 -11.58
CA GLU A 107 -13.96 -3.93 -10.68
C GLU A 107 -14.46 -2.73 -9.88
N HIS A 108 -13.57 -1.82 -9.49
CA HIS A 108 -13.88 -0.73 -8.57
C HIS A 108 -13.66 0.66 -9.17
N GLY A 109 -13.18 0.72 -10.42
CA GLY A 109 -12.87 1.98 -11.06
C GLY A 109 -11.56 2.60 -10.58
N PRO A 110 -11.24 3.82 -11.04
CA PRO A 110 -9.99 4.48 -10.68
C PRO A 110 -10.03 4.98 -9.24
N LEU A 111 -9.36 4.25 -8.36
CA LEU A 111 -9.18 4.65 -6.96
C LEU A 111 -7.78 5.24 -6.78
N PRO A 112 -7.61 6.18 -5.84
CA PRO A 112 -6.27 6.64 -5.48
C PRO A 112 -5.41 5.47 -5.03
N PHE A 113 -4.14 5.45 -5.45
CA PHE A 113 -3.22 4.42 -5.01
C PHE A 113 -1.78 4.92 -5.04
N VAL A 114 -0.90 4.18 -4.40
CA VAL A 114 0.55 4.35 -4.51
C VAL A 114 1.16 2.98 -4.74
N LEU A 115 2.17 2.92 -5.61
CA LEU A 115 2.96 1.72 -5.83
C LEU A 115 4.26 1.86 -5.06
N LEU A 116 4.46 1.02 -4.05
CA LEU A 116 5.68 1.01 -3.27
C LEU A 116 6.61 -0.08 -3.79
N LEU A 117 7.81 0.33 -4.18
CA LEU A 117 8.88 -0.59 -4.53
C LEU A 117 9.69 -0.80 -3.26
N ASN A 118 9.35 -1.85 -2.55
CA ASN A 118 9.87 -2.11 -1.21
C ASN A 118 11.24 -2.75 -1.22
N LYS A 119 11.90 -2.72 -0.06
CA LYS A 119 13.23 -3.26 0.18
C LYS A 119 14.33 -2.41 -0.46
N SER A 120 14.13 -1.08 -0.50
CA SER A 120 15.09 -0.14 -1.07
C SER A 120 16.42 -0.12 -0.32
N ASP A 121 16.45 -0.64 0.91
CA ASP A 121 17.69 -0.78 1.68
C ASP A 121 18.63 -1.85 1.10
N LEU A 122 18.09 -2.79 0.32
CA LEU A 122 18.88 -3.86 -0.30
C LEU A 122 19.45 -3.41 -1.65
N LYS A 123 20.30 -2.40 -1.60
CA LYS A 123 20.80 -1.73 -2.81
C LYS A 123 21.57 -2.66 -3.76
N GLU A 124 22.33 -3.58 -3.22
CA GLU A 124 23.10 -4.52 -4.03
C GLU A 124 22.22 -5.53 -4.77
N LYS A 125 21.01 -5.76 -4.26
CA LYS A 125 20.08 -6.70 -4.85
C LYS A 125 18.96 -6.00 -5.62
N TRP A 126 18.98 -4.67 -5.63
CA TRP A 126 17.93 -3.89 -6.30
C TRP A 126 17.96 -4.17 -7.80
N ALA A 127 16.82 -4.54 -8.35
CA ALA A 127 16.70 -4.99 -9.72
C ALA A 127 15.75 -4.18 -10.60
N ILE A 128 15.19 -3.10 -10.06
CA ILE A 128 14.30 -2.22 -10.80
C ILE A 128 15.10 -0.98 -11.22
N GLY A 129 15.28 -0.79 -12.51
CA GLY A 129 16.06 0.33 -13.02
C GLY A 129 15.34 1.66 -12.93
N ASP A 130 16.11 2.75 -12.88
CA ASP A 130 15.56 4.10 -12.81
C ASP A 130 14.70 4.41 -14.04
N ALA A 131 15.10 3.93 -15.21
CA ALA A 131 14.33 4.13 -16.43
C ALA A 131 12.96 3.46 -16.36
N GLU A 132 12.90 2.28 -15.75
CA GLU A 132 11.64 1.57 -15.58
C GLU A 132 10.72 2.32 -14.62
N VAL A 133 11.27 2.81 -13.52
CA VAL A 133 10.51 3.62 -12.56
C VAL A 133 9.97 4.87 -13.23
N GLU A 134 10.81 5.55 -13.99
CA GLU A 134 10.40 6.78 -14.67
C GLU A 134 9.33 6.50 -15.72
N GLY A 135 9.44 5.37 -16.43
CA GLY A 135 8.40 4.96 -17.38
C GLY A 135 7.05 4.76 -16.71
N LEU A 136 7.03 4.17 -15.53
CA LEU A 136 5.80 3.99 -14.76
C LEU A 136 5.21 5.34 -14.36
N ARG A 137 6.05 6.27 -13.91
CA ARG A 137 5.60 7.62 -13.54
C ARG A 137 5.03 8.37 -14.72
N GLN A 138 5.66 8.25 -15.88
CA GLN A 138 5.18 8.89 -17.10
C GLN A 138 3.83 8.35 -17.53
N ASN A 139 3.52 7.10 -17.19
CA ASN A 139 2.23 6.49 -17.45
C ASN A 139 1.19 6.81 -16.37
N GLY A 140 1.50 7.74 -15.48
CA GLY A 140 0.56 8.22 -14.49
C GLY A 140 0.53 7.44 -13.18
N LEU A 141 1.44 6.48 -13.00
CA LEU A 141 1.50 5.74 -11.76
C LEU A 141 2.27 6.51 -10.69
N TRP A 142 1.76 6.46 -9.49
CA TRP A 142 2.44 7.05 -8.34
C TRP A 142 3.38 5.99 -7.77
N VAL A 143 4.68 6.14 -8.00
CA VAL A 143 5.68 5.13 -7.65
C VAL A 143 6.68 5.71 -6.65
N GLN A 144 6.93 4.97 -5.58
CA GLN A 144 7.81 5.40 -4.51
C GLN A 144 8.68 4.24 -4.04
N PRO A 145 10.02 4.37 -4.07
CA PRO A 145 10.87 3.39 -3.38
C PRO A 145 10.62 3.45 -1.88
N SER A 146 10.64 2.31 -1.23
CA SER A 146 10.35 2.23 0.20
C SER A 146 11.14 1.14 0.89
N SER A 147 11.30 1.28 2.20
CA SER A 147 11.92 0.26 3.03
C SER A 147 11.19 0.16 4.36
N ALA A 148 10.63 -0.99 4.64
CA ALA A 148 10.03 -1.26 5.94
C ALA A 148 11.11 -1.28 7.02
N ARG A 149 12.35 -1.60 6.66
CA ARG A 149 13.46 -1.67 7.60
C ARG A 149 13.92 -0.29 8.05
N THR A 150 14.11 0.63 7.10
CA THR A 150 14.62 1.98 7.40
C THR A 150 13.52 3.02 7.57
N GLY A 151 12.34 2.76 7.03
CA GLY A 151 11.24 3.72 7.00
C GLY A 151 11.23 4.61 5.78
N GLU A 152 12.23 4.47 4.89
CA GLU A 152 12.33 5.30 3.70
C GLU A 152 11.04 5.23 2.87
N GLY A 153 10.51 6.41 2.52
CA GLY A 153 9.35 6.54 1.64
C GLY A 153 8.02 6.14 2.22
N VAL A 154 7.98 5.58 3.44
CA VAL A 154 6.75 5.02 4.00
C VAL A 154 5.78 6.13 4.44
N GLU A 155 6.24 7.04 5.31
CA GLU A 155 5.38 8.11 5.83
C GLU A 155 4.85 9.00 4.70
N ASP A 156 5.71 9.39 3.77
CA ASP A 156 5.33 10.28 2.68
C ASP A 156 4.30 9.64 1.76
N ALA A 157 4.46 8.35 1.47
CA ALA A 157 3.54 7.63 0.60
C ALA A 157 2.14 7.54 1.21
N PHE A 158 2.05 7.19 2.49
CA PHE A 158 0.76 7.08 3.16
C PHE A 158 0.10 8.44 3.37
N LYS A 159 0.89 9.47 3.68
CA LYS A 159 0.36 10.82 3.83
C LYS A 159 -0.25 11.31 2.52
N ASP A 160 0.46 11.12 1.45
CA ASP A 160 0.01 11.49 0.11
C ASP A 160 -1.27 10.76 -0.27
N LEU A 161 -1.31 9.46 0.01
CA LEU A 161 -2.49 8.66 -0.25
C LEU A 161 -3.67 9.13 0.62
N ALA A 162 -3.41 9.48 1.89
CA ALA A 162 -4.45 10.01 2.77
C ALA A 162 -5.06 11.28 2.20
N ILE A 163 -4.23 12.16 1.63
CA ILE A 163 -4.70 13.39 1.01
C ILE A 163 -5.62 13.06 -0.17
N ARG A 164 -5.17 12.20 -1.07
CA ARG A 164 -5.92 11.87 -2.27
C ARG A 164 -7.19 11.07 -1.97
N ALA A 165 -7.13 10.17 -1.00
CA ALA A 165 -8.28 9.34 -0.65
C ALA A 165 -9.36 10.10 0.12
N SER A 166 -9.01 11.24 0.71
CA SER A 166 -9.94 12.05 1.50
C SER A 166 -10.37 13.33 0.80
N SER A 167 -9.98 13.48 -0.45
CA SER A 167 -10.38 14.66 -1.25
C SER A 167 -11.82 14.56 -1.73
#